data_25b5701597cb53fe77746e1c9a69045a
#
_entry.id   25b5701597cb53fe77746e1c9a69045a
#
_cell.length_a   1.000
_cell.length_b   1.000
_cell.length_c   1.000
_cell.angle_alpha   90.00
_cell.angle_beta   90.00
_cell.angle_gamma   90.00
#
_symmetry.space_group_name_H-M   'P 1'
#
loop_
_entity.id
_entity.type
_entity.pdbx_description
1 polymer ?
#
loop_
_entity_poly.entity_id
_entity_poly.type
_entity_poly.pdbx_seq_one_letter_code
_entity_poly.pdbx_strand_id
1 'polypeptide(L)'
;MTDRARTLDFDALARELLSALRGRRSQIAWSRRLGYSSNVAYKWESGRRFPTAAETFRACGRANIDTRAAIVRFFNRSPPWLDELAPEQPEAVASLLRDLQGSTPITELAERVGASRSAVSRWLSGQTQPRLPDFLRLVDAASLRVADLLAALVDPSTLPTLRPLWRQLEARRQGADRHPWTQAILRALELVDYQALLAHEPGWIAARLGISDEEEARCLSFLRDTGQIRWTGTHFQGRHLAVDTGRHPRIGRRLKAHWYEEGARRAVGGAPGQFSYNVFTCSRADLERIRQEHLRYFRSLRAIVAESSPDEVVAVAGVQLYELAPFEEG
;
A
#
# COMPACT_ATOMS: atom_id res chain seq x y z
N MET A 1 11.20 21.55 11.48
CA MET A 1 10.29 22.05 10.41
C MET A 1 9.73 20.85 9.69
N THR A 2 8.54 20.45 10.07
CA THR A 2 7.82 19.29 9.50
C THR A 2 7.58 19.55 8.02
N ASP A 3 8.20 18.74 7.17
CA ASP A 3 7.96 18.71 5.73
C ASP A 3 6.48 18.37 5.53
N ARG A 4 5.65 19.36 5.18
CA ARG A 4 4.27 19.14 4.75
C ARG A 4 4.37 18.32 3.47
N ALA A 5 4.34 16.98 3.63
CA ALA A 5 4.02 16.09 2.53
C ALA A 5 2.80 16.71 1.81
N ARG A 6 2.90 16.88 0.50
CA ARG A 6 1.84 17.45 -0.34
C ARG A 6 0.53 16.73 0.00
N THR A 7 -0.29 17.35 0.83
CA THR A 7 -1.59 16.80 1.21
C THR A 7 -2.41 16.73 -0.08
N LEU A 8 -2.81 15.53 -0.49
CA LEU A 8 -3.68 15.35 -1.64
C LEU A 8 -4.96 16.16 -1.44
N ASP A 9 -5.36 16.92 -2.44
CA ASP A 9 -6.68 17.54 -2.45
C ASP A 9 -7.73 16.45 -2.77
N PHE A 10 -8.28 15.84 -1.72
CA PHE A 10 -9.26 14.76 -1.85
C PHE A 10 -10.58 15.21 -2.46
N ASP A 11 -10.93 16.47 -2.34
CA ASP A 11 -12.13 17.04 -2.96
C ASP A 11 -11.91 17.19 -4.48
N ALA A 12 -10.74 17.67 -4.90
CA ALA A 12 -10.35 17.68 -6.31
C ALA A 12 -10.28 16.26 -6.87
N LEU A 13 -9.64 15.34 -6.15
CA LEU A 13 -9.48 13.95 -6.54
C LEU A 13 -10.82 13.22 -6.70
N ALA A 14 -11.78 13.50 -5.80
CA ALA A 14 -13.13 12.97 -5.90
C ALA A 14 -13.84 13.49 -7.16
N ARG A 15 -13.74 14.79 -7.48
CA ARG A 15 -14.32 15.36 -8.69
C ARG A 15 -13.71 14.77 -9.96
N GLU A 16 -12.39 14.60 -9.97
CA GLU A 16 -11.66 14.01 -11.08
C GLU A 16 -12.08 12.56 -11.33
N LEU A 17 -12.18 11.75 -10.25
CA LEU A 17 -12.68 10.37 -10.33
C LEU A 17 -14.10 10.34 -10.93
N LEU A 18 -15.01 11.16 -10.44
CA LEU A 18 -16.40 11.21 -10.92
C LEU A 18 -16.50 11.62 -12.39
N SER A 19 -15.65 12.55 -12.81
CA SER A 19 -15.52 12.94 -14.22
C SER A 19 -14.94 11.81 -15.08
N ALA A 20 -13.93 11.11 -14.59
CA ALA A 20 -13.35 9.95 -15.29
C ALA A 20 -14.37 8.81 -15.44
N LEU A 21 -15.19 8.53 -14.41
CA LEU A 21 -16.27 7.53 -14.49
C LEU A 21 -17.35 7.90 -15.50
N ARG A 22 -17.66 9.17 -15.65
CA ARG A 22 -18.58 9.66 -16.69
C ARG A 22 -18.02 9.47 -18.09
N GLY A 23 -16.74 9.66 -18.27
CA GLY A 23 -16.05 9.59 -19.55
C GLY A 23 -16.59 10.65 -20.54
N ARG A 24 -16.81 10.24 -21.78
CA ARG A 24 -17.29 11.15 -22.87
C ARG A 24 -18.79 11.48 -22.82
N ARG A 25 -19.54 10.91 -21.86
CA ARG A 25 -20.99 11.16 -21.76
C ARG A 25 -21.28 12.58 -21.26
N SER A 26 -22.40 13.17 -21.68
CA SER A 26 -22.87 14.41 -21.04
C SER A 26 -23.29 14.13 -19.59
N GLN A 27 -23.20 15.13 -18.73
CA GLN A 27 -23.60 15.02 -17.31
C GLN A 27 -25.07 14.61 -17.13
N ILE A 28 -25.94 15.06 -18.01
CA ILE A 28 -27.37 14.69 -18.01
C ILE A 28 -27.52 13.20 -18.38
N ALA A 29 -26.89 12.75 -19.46
CA ALA A 29 -26.95 11.36 -19.89
C ALA A 29 -26.35 10.42 -18.81
N TRP A 30 -25.27 10.83 -18.17
CA TRP A 30 -24.67 10.08 -17.07
C TRP A 30 -25.58 10.02 -15.85
N SER A 31 -26.20 11.15 -15.45
CA SER A 31 -27.17 11.18 -14.34
C SER A 31 -28.33 10.23 -14.56
N ARG A 32 -28.88 10.19 -15.79
CA ARG A 32 -29.95 9.24 -16.15
C ARG A 32 -29.48 7.78 -16.09
N ARG A 33 -28.26 7.48 -16.53
CA ARG A 33 -27.67 6.15 -16.44
C ARG A 33 -27.47 5.70 -15.00
N LEU A 34 -27.21 6.64 -14.10
CA LEU A 34 -27.12 6.39 -12.63
C LEU A 34 -28.51 6.22 -11.97
N GLY A 35 -29.61 6.44 -12.70
CA GLY A 35 -30.97 6.32 -12.20
C GLY A 35 -31.53 7.61 -11.58
N TYR A 36 -30.92 8.77 -11.86
CA TYR A 36 -31.39 10.05 -11.34
C TYR A 36 -32.17 10.83 -12.40
N SER A 37 -33.29 11.46 -12.00
CA SER A 37 -34.06 12.37 -12.83
C SER A 37 -33.43 13.75 -12.95
N SER A 38 -32.68 14.19 -11.93
CA SER A 38 -31.96 15.48 -11.91
C SER A 38 -30.51 15.34 -12.36
N ASN A 39 -29.88 16.47 -12.76
CA ASN A 39 -28.46 16.48 -13.15
C ASN A 39 -27.54 16.35 -11.90
N VAL A 40 -27.48 15.14 -11.33
CA VAL A 40 -26.65 14.85 -10.16
C VAL A 40 -25.16 14.88 -10.48
N ALA A 41 -24.78 14.50 -11.70
CA ALA A 41 -23.39 14.49 -12.13
C ALA A 41 -22.77 15.90 -12.08
N TYR A 42 -23.53 16.93 -12.47
CA TYR A 42 -23.10 18.32 -12.33
C TYR A 42 -22.82 18.68 -10.86
N LYS A 43 -23.72 18.30 -9.93
CA LYS A 43 -23.53 18.56 -8.48
C LYS A 43 -22.31 17.87 -7.95
N TRP A 44 -22.02 16.66 -8.41
CA TRP A 44 -20.86 15.86 -8.00
C TRP A 44 -19.55 16.42 -8.54
N GLU A 45 -19.48 16.69 -9.83
CA GLU A 45 -18.28 17.19 -10.48
C GLU A 45 -17.95 18.65 -10.13
N SER A 46 -18.97 19.45 -9.78
CA SER A 46 -18.78 20.82 -9.26
C SER A 46 -18.38 20.88 -7.78
N GLY A 47 -18.41 19.74 -7.08
CA GLY A 47 -18.11 19.68 -5.63
C GLY A 47 -19.22 20.22 -4.73
N ARG A 48 -20.41 20.59 -5.29
CA ARG A 48 -21.56 21.07 -4.49
C ARG A 48 -22.13 19.98 -3.58
N ARG A 49 -21.99 18.73 -3.98
CA ARG A 49 -22.34 17.53 -3.24
C ARG A 49 -21.51 16.36 -3.73
N PHE A 50 -21.05 15.53 -2.83
CA PHE A 50 -20.38 14.29 -3.18
C PHE A 50 -21.28 13.08 -2.95
N PRO A 51 -21.17 12.01 -3.76
CA PRO A 51 -21.80 10.74 -3.50
C PRO A 51 -21.19 10.09 -2.25
N THR A 52 -21.88 9.14 -1.67
CA THR A 52 -21.30 8.23 -0.67
C THR A 52 -20.31 7.26 -1.37
N ALA A 53 -19.49 6.57 -0.58
CA ALA A 53 -18.62 5.53 -1.10
C ALA A 53 -19.41 4.43 -1.83
N ALA A 54 -20.53 3.98 -1.26
CA ALA A 54 -21.43 2.98 -1.88
C ALA A 54 -22.03 3.49 -3.21
N GLU A 55 -22.50 4.75 -3.25
CA GLU A 55 -22.97 5.39 -4.49
C GLU A 55 -21.86 5.47 -5.53
N THR A 56 -20.61 5.68 -5.09
CA THR A 56 -19.43 5.71 -6.00
C THR A 56 -19.14 4.33 -6.59
N PHE A 57 -19.13 3.27 -5.78
CA PHE A 57 -18.96 1.90 -6.30
C PHE A 57 -20.10 1.51 -7.26
N ARG A 58 -21.33 1.93 -6.98
CA ARG A 58 -22.44 1.76 -7.92
C ARG A 58 -22.19 2.51 -9.23
N ALA A 59 -21.67 3.73 -9.16
CA ALA A 59 -21.31 4.49 -10.36
C ALA A 59 -20.18 3.80 -11.16
N CYS A 60 -19.20 3.18 -10.49
CA CYS A 60 -18.18 2.36 -11.15
C CYS A 60 -18.82 1.19 -11.92
N GLY A 61 -19.74 0.45 -11.32
CA GLY A 61 -20.48 -0.63 -12.00
C GLY A 61 -21.27 -0.11 -13.22
N ARG A 62 -21.90 1.09 -13.10
CA ARG A 62 -22.58 1.73 -14.25
C ARG A 62 -21.63 2.23 -15.34
N ALA A 63 -20.36 2.43 -15.01
CA ALA A 63 -19.29 2.72 -15.97
C ALA A 63 -18.67 1.45 -16.59
N ASN A 64 -19.21 0.26 -16.29
CA ASN A 64 -18.73 -1.06 -16.70
C ASN A 64 -17.37 -1.43 -16.07
N ILE A 65 -17.09 -0.95 -14.86
CA ILE A 65 -15.92 -1.33 -14.09
C ILE A 65 -16.33 -2.48 -13.17
N ASP A 66 -15.59 -3.58 -13.25
CA ASP A 66 -15.73 -4.69 -12.31
C ASP A 66 -15.16 -4.28 -10.95
N THR A 67 -16.04 -3.82 -10.07
CA THR A 67 -15.69 -3.33 -8.72
C THR A 67 -15.20 -4.44 -7.81
N ARG A 68 -15.69 -5.68 -8.00
CA ARG A 68 -15.22 -6.85 -7.25
C ARG A 68 -13.77 -7.16 -7.61
N ALA A 69 -13.47 -7.28 -8.91
CA ALA A 69 -12.11 -7.49 -9.38
C ALA A 69 -11.18 -6.33 -8.97
N ALA A 70 -11.68 -5.09 -8.95
CA ALA A 70 -10.92 -3.93 -8.49
C ALA A 70 -10.52 -4.04 -7.00
N ILE A 71 -11.44 -4.47 -6.14
CA ILE A 71 -11.18 -4.70 -4.71
C ILE A 71 -10.17 -5.84 -4.51
N VAL A 72 -10.33 -6.97 -5.24
CA VAL A 72 -9.38 -8.09 -5.19
C VAL A 72 -7.97 -7.62 -5.60
N ARG A 73 -7.86 -6.83 -6.67
CA ARG A 73 -6.57 -6.23 -7.08
C ARG A 73 -6.00 -5.30 -6.03
N PHE A 74 -6.83 -4.48 -5.40
CA PHE A 74 -6.40 -3.55 -4.36
C PHE A 74 -5.86 -4.27 -3.12
N PHE A 75 -6.56 -5.31 -2.64
CA PHE A 75 -6.11 -6.11 -1.49
C PHE A 75 -5.06 -7.17 -1.84
N ASN A 76 -4.85 -7.46 -3.13
CA ASN A 76 -4.04 -8.57 -3.62
C ASN A 76 -4.51 -9.95 -3.07
N ARG A 77 -5.77 -10.04 -2.70
CA ARG A 77 -6.49 -11.22 -2.21
C ARG A 77 -8.00 -10.98 -2.31
N SER A 78 -8.81 -12.03 -2.27
CA SER A 78 -10.25 -11.87 -2.03
C SER A 78 -10.48 -11.67 -0.53
N PRO A 79 -10.99 -10.52 -0.08
CA PRO A 79 -11.43 -10.38 1.31
C PRO A 79 -12.66 -11.26 1.58
N PRO A 80 -12.76 -11.96 2.75
CA PRO A 80 -13.87 -12.87 3.02
C PRO A 80 -15.25 -12.24 2.89
N TRP A 81 -15.41 -10.99 3.32
CA TRP A 81 -16.69 -10.27 3.23
C TRP A 81 -17.16 -10.03 1.79
N LEU A 82 -16.23 -10.07 0.81
CA LEU A 82 -16.58 -9.88 -0.60
C LEU A 82 -17.35 -11.06 -1.17
N ASP A 83 -17.35 -12.23 -0.54
CA ASP A 83 -18.12 -13.38 -0.97
C ASP A 83 -19.62 -13.23 -0.63
N GLU A 84 -19.94 -12.46 0.41
CA GLU A 84 -21.30 -12.24 0.91
C GLU A 84 -21.89 -10.88 0.50
N LEU A 85 -21.04 -9.86 0.27
CA LEU A 85 -21.45 -8.48 0.06
C LEU A 85 -21.00 -7.97 -1.33
N ALA A 86 -21.89 -7.26 -2.00
CA ALA A 86 -21.52 -6.51 -3.21
C ALA A 86 -20.86 -5.17 -2.84
N PRO A 87 -19.81 -4.72 -3.56
CA PRO A 87 -19.06 -3.50 -3.23
C PRO A 87 -19.88 -2.22 -3.10
N GLU A 88 -21.02 -2.15 -3.78
CA GLU A 88 -21.96 -1.01 -3.74
C GLU A 88 -22.90 -1.03 -2.54
N GLN A 89 -22.80 -2.02 -1.67
CA GLN A 89 -23.57 -2.08 -0.43
C GLN A 89 -22.88 -1.28 0.69
N PRO A 90 -23.64 -0.57 1.54
CA PRO A 90 -23.07 0.16 2.67
C PRO A 90 -22.22 -0.70 3.61
N GLU A 91 -22.65 -1.94 3.84
CA GLU A 91 -22.00 -2.93 4.71
C GLU A 91 -20.63 -3.36 4.15
N ALA A 92 -20.53 -3.48 2.83
CA ALA A 92 -19.28 -3.78 2.15
C ALA A 92 -18.26 -2.65 2.31
N VAL A 93 -18.70 -1.39 2.21
CA VAL A 93 -17.85 -0.22 2.46
C VAL A 93 -17.33 -0.21 3.89
N ALA A 94 -18.20 -0.49 4.87
CA ALA A 94 -17.78 -0.58 6.28
C ALA A 94 -16.78 -1.71 6.51
N SER A 95 -16.98 -2.87 5.88
CA SER A 95 -16.06 -4.01 5.96
C SER A 95 -14.71 -3.70 5.31
N LEU A 96 -14.69 -3.03 4.14
CA LEU A 96 -13.48 -2.54 3.49
C LEU A 96 -12.70 -1.61 4.41
N LEU A 97 -13.37 -0.64 5.03
CA LEU A 97 -12.74 0.32 5.93
C LEU A 97 -12.17 -0.35 7.20
N ARG A 98 -12.89 -1.34 7.77
CA ARG A 98 -12.38 -2.13 8.91
C ARG A 98 -11.16 -2.97 8.56
N ASP A 99 -11.16 -3.60 7.38
CA ASP A 99 -9.98 -4.34 6.89
C ASP A 99 -8.76 -3.42 6.75
N LEU A 100 -8.96 -2.18 6.30
CA LEU A 100 -7.87 -1.20 6.18
C LEU A 100 -7.44 -0.63 7.53
N GLN A 101 -8.38 -0.42 8.45
CA GLN A 101 -8.08 0.05 9.81
C GLN A 101 -7.15 -0.91 10.54
N GLY A 102 -7.41 -2.22 10.43
CA GLY A 102 -6.63 -3.25 11.13
C GLY A 102 -6.58 -2.99 12.64
N SER A 103 -5.39 -2.85 13.20
CA SER A 103 -5.15 -2.54 14.62
C SER A 103 -5.06 -1.04 14.93
N THR A 104 -5.15 -0.15 13.93
CA THR A 104 -5.03 1.30 14.14
C THR A 104 -6.17 1.82 15.02
N PRO A 105 -5.88 2.51 16.14
CA PRO A 105 -6.91 3.08 16.99
C PRO A 105 -7.80 4.09 16.24
N ILE A 106 -9.11 4.08 16.55
CA ILE A 106 -10.07 5.01 15.91
C ILE A 106 -9.68 6.48 16.16
N THR A 107 -9.14 6.79 17.33
CA THR A 107 -8.66 8.13 17.68
C THR A 107 -7.57 8.62 16.74
N GLU A 108 -6.57 7.80 16.50
CA GLU A 108 -5.46 8.09 15.60
C GLU A 108 -5.94 8.25 14.15
N LEU A 109 -6.85 7.35 13.72
CA LEU A 109 -7.43 7.44 12.38
C LEU A 109 -8.26 8.73 12.21
N ALA A 110 -9.00 9.13 13.23
CA ALA A 110 -9.80 10.35 13.24
C ALA A 110 -8.93 11.62 13.13
N GLU A 111 -7.82 11.66 13.86
CA GLU A 111 -6.84 12.75 13.78
C GLU A 111 -6.22 12.85 12.38
N ARG A 112 -5.80 11.73 11.79
CA ARG A 112 -5.22 11.69 10.44
C ARG A 112 -6.20 12.15 9.35
N VAL A 113 -7.47 11.82 9.51
CA VAL A 113 -8.54 12.18 8.56
C VAL A 113 -9.02 13.62 8.77
N GLY A 114 -8.81 14.20 9.95
CA GLY A 114 -9.38 15.49 10.33
C GLY A 114 -10.89 15.43 10.60
N ALA A 115 -11.37 14.28 11.07
CA ALA A 115 -12.79 14.05 11.41
C ALA A 115 -12.98 13.76 12.90
N SER A 116 -14.21 13.87 13.39
CA SER A 116 -14.50 13.50 14.78
C SER A 116 -14.41 11.97 14.97
N ARG A 117 -13.95 11.52 16.15
CA ARG A 117 -13.94 10.10 16.51
C ARG A 117 -15.30 9.44 16.31
N SER A 118 -16.38 10.14 16.67
CA SER A 118 -17.75 9.63 16.52
C SER A 118 -18.15 9.46 15.05
N ALA A 119 -17.71 10.34 14.15
CA ALA A 119 -17.96 10.19 12.71
C ALA A 119 -17.24 8.96 12.16
N VAL A 120 -15.93 8.81 12.45
CA VAL A 120 -15.15 7.65 12.01
C VAL A 120 -15.70 6.34 12.57
N SER A 121 -16.10 6.31 13.85
CA SER A 121 -16.73 5.15 14.46
C SER A 121 -18.02 4.74 13.75
N ARG A 122 -18.89 5.71 13.39
CA ARG A 122 -20.13 5.42 12.65
C ARG A 122 -19.86 4.94 11.21
N TRP A 123 -18.82 5.43 10.57
CA TRP A 123 -18.42 4.94 9.23
C TRP A 123 -17.90 3.50 9.28
N LEU A 124 -17.06 3.19 10.26
CA LEU A 124 -16.53 1.84 10.46
C LEU A 124 -17.60 0.82 10.89
N SER A 125 -18.58 1.25 11.67
CA SER A 125 -19.72 0.39 12.07
C SER A 125 -20.80 0.24 10.99
N GLY A 126 -20.75 1.05 9.92
CA GLY A 126 -21.77 1.07 8.87
C GLY A 126 -23.05 1.85 9.23
N GLN A 127 -23.11 2.48 10.40
CA GLN A 127 -24.27 3.28 10.80
C GLN A 127 -24.49 4.50 9.88
N THR A 128 -23.42 5.05 9.36
CA THR A 128 -23.47 6.12 8.35
C THR A 128 -22.42 5.85 7.27
N GLN A 129 -22.63 6.46 6.10
CA GLN A 129 -21.71 6.32 4.99
C GLN A 129 -20.81 7.55 4.84
N PRO A 130 -19.48 7.40 4.69
CA PRO A 130 -18.61 8.52 4.34
C PRO A 130 -18.94 9.03 2.94
N ARG A 131 -18.85 10.33 2.73
CA ARG A 131 -18.83 10.93 1.38
C ARG A 131 -17.52 10.58 0.70
N LEU A 132 -17.51 10.61 -0.64
CA LEU A 132 -16.33 10.19 -1.42
C LEU A 132 -15.02 10.86 -0.97
N PRO A 133 -14.91 12.17 -0.72
CA PRO A 133 -13.67 12.75 -0.21
C PRO A 133 -13.24 12.17 1.14
N ASP A 134 -14.18 11.98 2.07
CA ASP A 134 -13.90 11.41 3.39
C ASP A 134 -13.52 9.93 3.30
N PHE A 135 -14.16 9.19 2.40
CA PHE A 135 -13.78 7.81 2.10
C PHE A 135 -12.34 7.72 1.58
N LEU A 136 -11.95 8.59 0.63
CA LEU A 136 -10.58 8.61 0.10
C LEU A 136 -9.57 9.01 1.18
N ARG A 137 -9.90 9.99 2.05
CA ARG A 137 -9.07 10.36 3.21
C ARG A 137 -8.89 9.19 4.18
N LEU A 138 -9.97 8.44 4.46
CA LEU A 138 -9.92 7.25 5.33
C LEU A 138 -9.02 6.16 4.74
N VAL A 139 -9.17 5.87 3.45
CA VAL A 139 -8.32 4.89 2.76
C VAL A 139 -6.85 5.32 2.82
N ASP A 140 -6.57 6.60 2.60
CA ASP A 140 -5.19 7.12 2.65
C ASP A 140 -4.65 7.08 4.08
N ALA A 141 -5.39 7.56 5.05
CA ALA A 141 -4.99 7.59 6.46
C ALA A 141 -4.73 6.19 7.06
N ALA A 142 -5.54 5.20 6.63
CA ALA A 142 -5.45 3.83 7.13
C ALA A 142 -4.37 3.00 6.42
N SER A 143 -4.06 3.29 5.16
CA SER A 143 -3.23 2.39 4.34
C SER A 143 -2.14 3.07 3.51
N LEU A 144 -2.17 4.39 3.34
CA LEU A 144 -1.34 5.14 2.38
C LEU A 144 -1.47 4.65 0.93
N ARG A 145 -2.59 4.00 0.59
CA ARG A 145 -2.81 3.29 -0.68
C ARG A 145 -3.97 3.85 -1.51
N VAL A 146 -4.38 5.10 -1.27
CA VAL A 146 -5.48 5.71 -2.05
C VAL A 146 -5.19 5.72 -3.55
N ALA A 147 -3.93 5.93 -3.94
CA ALA A 147 -3.50 5.86 -5.33
C ALA A 147 -3.73 4.48 -5.94
N ASP A 148 -3.51 3.41 -5.17
CA ASP A 148 -3.71 2.03 -5.61
C ASP A 148 -5.20 1.69 -5.76
N LEU A 149 -6.04 2.15 -4.84
CA LEU A 149 -7.48 1.98 -4.95
C LEU A 149 -8.00 2.67 -6.20
N LEU A 150 -7.63 3.92 -6.44
CA LEU A 150 -8.07 4.68 -7.62
C LEU A 150 -7.59 4.04 -8.91
N ALA A 151 -6.34 3.58 -8.95
CA ALA A 151 -5.80 2.90 -10.11
C ALA A 151 -6.38 1.49 -10.34
N ALA A 152 -7.04 0.90 -9.35
CA ALA A 152 -7.85 -0.30 -9.55
C ALA A 152 -9.20 0.01 -10.23
N LEU A 153 -9.68 1.25 -10.14
CA LEU A 153 -10.97 1.70 -10.70
C LEU A 153 -10.82 2.40 -12.05
N VAL A 154 -9.83 3.28 -12.20
CA VAL A 154 -9.62 4.08 -13.42
C VAL A 154 -8.13 4.18 -13.74
N ASP A 155 -7.79 4.61 -14.96
CA ASP A 155 -6.40 4.96 -15.29
C ASP A 155 -5.96 6.19 -14.49
N PRO A 156 -4.95 6.07 -13.60
CA PRO A 156 -4.48 7.17 -12.75
C PRO A 156 -3.93 8.36 -13.54
N SER A 157 -3.50 8.14 -14.78
CA SER A 157 -3.01 9.22 -15.66
C SER A 157 -4.10 10.22 -16.02
N THR A 158 -5.37 9.81 -15.92
CA THR A 158 -6.55 10.65 -16.18
C THR A 158 -6.93 11.53 -14.98
N LEU A 159 -6.29 11.35 -13.83
CA LEU A 159 -6.54 12.12 -12.61
C LEU A 159 -5.40 13.12 -12.37
N PRO A 160 -5.56 14.42 -12.75
CA PRO A 160 -4.49 15.43 -12.67
C PRO A 160 -3.85 15.54 -11.28
N THR A 161 -4.67 15.51 -10.22
CA THR A 161 -4.20 15.59 -8.82
C THR A 161 -3.35 14.37 -8.43
N LEU A 162 -3.68 13.17 -8.93
CA LEU A 162 -2.99 11.93 -8.61
C LEU A 162 -1.77 11.67 -9.48
N ARG A 163 -1.77 12.14 -10.71
CA ARG A 163 -0.76 11.82 -11.74
C ARG A 163 0.69 11.99 -11.29
N PRO A 164 1.08 13.08 -10.60
CA PRO A 164 2.47 13.23 -10.15
C PRO A 164 2.86 12.16 -9.13
N LEU A 165 2.00 11.91 -8.14
CA LEU A 165 2.22 10.87 -7.15
C LEU A 165 2.27 9.48 -7.79
N TRP A 166 1.35 9.21 -8.72
CA TRP A 166 1.29 7.94 -9.44
C TRP A 166 2.58 7.65 -10.21
N ARG A 167 3.07 8.63 -11.00
CA ARG A 167 4.34 8.49 -11.73
C ARG A 167 5.51 8.19 -10.79
N GLN A 168 5.55 8.85 -9.65
CA GLN A 168 6.59 8.63 -8.65
C GLN A 168 6.50 7.22 -8.03
N LEU A 169 5.29 6.74 -7.72
CA LEU A 169 5.07 5.39 -7.20
C LEU A 169 5.47 4.31 -8.24
N GLU A 170 5.11 4.50 -9.50
CA GLU A 170 5.48 3.56 -10.57
C GLU A 170 7.00 3.52 -10.80
N ALA A 171 7.66 4.69 -10.82
CA ALA A 171 9.12 4.74 -10.94
C ALA A 171 9.81 3.99 -9.79
N ARG A 172 9.32 4.15 -8.56
CA ARG A 172 9.82 3.43 -7.37
C ARG A 172 9.62 1.92 -7.49
N ARG A 173 8.43 1.48 -7.94
CA ARG A 173 8.12 0.06 -8.11
C ARG A 173 9.02 -0.59 -9.16
N GLN A 174 9.14 0.05 -10.33
CA GLN A 174 10.00 -0.44 -11.41
C GLN A 174 11.48 -0.48 -11.01
N GLY A 175 11.91 0.48 -10.20
CA GLY A 175 13.29 0.52 -9.74
C GLY A 175 13.59 -0.49 -8.61
N ALA A 176 12.61 -0.85 -7.79
CA ALA A 176 12.79 -1.85 -6.73
C ALA A 176 13.24 -3.22 -7.26
N ASP A 177 12.87 -3.57 -8.50
CA ASP A 177 13.31 -4.80 -9.17
C ASP A 177 14.79 -4.75 -9.59
N ARG A 178 15.26 -3.56 -10.00
CA ARG A 178 16.66 -3.35 -10.43
C ARG A 178 17.61 -3.10 -9.27
N HIS A 179 17.07 -2.63 -8.15
CA HIS A 179 17.82 -2.26 -6.95
C HIS A 179 17.17 -2.89 -5.71
N PRO A 180 17.24 -4.23 -5.56
CA PRO A 180 16.51 -4.94 -4.50
C PRO A 180 16.97 -4.55 -3.09
N TRP A 181 18.19 -4.05 -2.93
CA TRP A 181 18.75 -3.59 -1.66
C TRP A 181 18.19 -2.25 -1.17
N THR A 182 17.45 -1.51 -2.01
CA THR A 182 16.92 -0.18 -1.64
C THR A 182 16.11 -0.18 -0.35
N GLN A 183 15.35 -1.25 -0.08
CA GLN A 183 14.59 -1.34 1.18
C GLN A 183 15.48 -1.53 2.39
N ALA A 184 16.51 -2.36 2.30
CA ALA A 184 17.48 -2.54 3.36
C ALA A 184 18.29 -1.25 3.62
N ILE A 185 18.69 -0.54 2.56
CA ILE A 185 19.36 0.74 2.67
C ILE A 185 18.48 1.79 3.35
N LEU A 186 17.18 1.88 3.01
CA LEU A 186 16.24 2.77 3.70
C LEU A 186 16.18 2.49 5.21
N ARG A 187 16.21 1.21 5.62
CA ARG A 187 16.26 0.84 7.04
C ARG A 187 17.62 1.16 7.67
N ALA A 188 18.72 0.98 6.93
CA ALA A 188 20.06 1.32 7.43
C ALA A 188 20.22 2.82 7.71
N LEU A 189 19.53 3.68 6.95
CA LEU A 189 19.49 5.13 7.22
C LEU A 189 18.78 5.50 8.53
N GLU A 190 17.99 4.59 9.10
CA GLU A 190 17.26 4.80 10.37
C GLU A 190 18.07 4.33 11.58
N LEU A 191 19.15 3.56 11.38
CA LEU A 191 19.99 3.04 12.45
C LEU A 191 20.55 4.15 13.34
N VAL A 192 20.50 3.95 14.65
CA VAL A 192 21.03 4.91 15.62
C VAL A 192 22.51 5.19 15.38
N ASP A 193 23.30 4.18 15.01
CA ASP A 193 24.72 4.32 14.68
C ASP A 193 24.96 5.18 13.44
N TYR A 194 24.09 5.07 12.40
CA TYR A 194 24.17 5.92 11.24
C TYR A 194 23.84 7.36 11.56
N GLN A 195 22.81 7.57 12.37
CA GLN A 195 22.39 8.91 12.79
C GLN A 195 23.40 9.58 13.74
N ALA A 196 24.23 8.80 14.40
CA ALA A 196 25.30 9.29 15.31
C ALA A 196 26.58 9.68 14.55
N LEU A 197 26.74 9.35 13.27
CA LEU A 197 27.87 9.82 12.47
C LEU A 197 27.87 11.35 12.39
N LEU A 198 29.04 11.94 12.23
CA LEU A 198 29.15 13.40 11.95
C LEU A 198 28.59 13.75 10.57
N ALA A 199 28.82 12.87 9.60
CA ALA A 199 28.30 12.94 8.24
C ALA A 199 28.23 11.54 7.64
N HIS A 200 27.47 11.38 6.56
CA HIS A 200 27.45 10.16 5.77
C HIS A 200 28.85 9.79 5.26
N GLU A 201 29.27 8.59 5.54
CA GLU A 201 30.52 8.00 5.08
C GLU A 201 30.20 6.97 3.98
N PRO A 202 30.68 7.17 2.72
CA PRO A 202 30.50 6.16 1.66
C PRO A 202 31.08 4.80 2.08
N GLY A 203 30.32 3.73 1.83
CA GLY A 203 30.69 2.37 2.23
C GLY A 203 30.27 1.98 3.64
N TRP A 204 29.82 2.92 4.50
CA TRP A 204 29.37 2.58 5.84
C TRP A 204 28.14 1.66 5.84
N ILE A 205 27.15 1.99 4.98
CA ILE A 205 25.94 1.18 4.82
C ILE A 205 26.29 -0.16 4.16
N ALA A 206 27.19 -0.14 3.15
CA ALA A 206 27.66 -1.34 2.47
C ALA A 206 28.26 -2.34 3.47
N ALA A 207 29.15 -1.89 4.35
CA ALA A 207 29.75 -2.72 5.38
C ALA A 207 28.71 -3.32 6.35
N ARG A 208 27.68 -2.56 6.73
CA ARG A 208 26.60 -3.02 7.62
C ARG A 208 25.67 -4.04 6.98
N LEU A 209 25.42 -3.93 5.68
CA LEU A 209 24.51 -4.81 4.95
C LEU A 209 25.24 -6.00 4.30
N GLY A 210 26.58 -5.95 4.21
CA GLY A 210 27.39 -6.96 3.52
C GLY A 210 27.20 -6.90 2.00
N ILE A 211 27.13 -5.70 1.43
CA ILE A 211 27.08 -5.43 -0.02
C ILE A 211 28.32 -4.65 -0.45
N SER A 212 28.49 -4.43 -1.76
CA SER A 212 29.58 -3.61 -2.25
C SER A 212 29.27 -2.11 -2.17
N ASP A 213 30.32 -1.27 -2.14
CA ASP A 213 30.19 0.18 -2.16
C ASP A 213 29.51 0.68 -3.42
N GLU A 214 29.72 -0.01 -4.58
CA GLU A 214 29.05 0.32 -5.83
C GLU A 214 27.54 0.04 -5.74
N GLU A 215 27.12 -1.03 -5.05
CA GLU A 215 25.70 -1.32 -4.84
C GLU A 215 25.06 -0.28 -3.92
N GLU A 216 25.73 0.12 -2.84
CA GLU A 216 25.31 1.22 -1.98
C GLU A 216 25.10 2.50 -2.80
N ALA A 217 26.13 2.91 -3.57
CA ALA A 217 26.08 4.13 -4.37
C ALA A 217 24.95 4.11 -5.41
N ARG A 218 24.75 2.98 -6.11
CA ARG A 218 23.65 2.80 -7.07
C ARG A 218 22.30 2.94 -6.42
N CYS A 219 22.10 2.28 -5.29
CA CYS A 219 20.85 2.32 -4.55
C CYS A 219 20.57 3.71 -3.98
N LEU A 220 21.55 4.39 -3.38
CA LEU A 220 21.40 5.76 -2.88
C LEU A 220 21.07 6.75 -3.99
N SER A 221 21.73 6.64 -5.16
CA SER A 221 21.39 7.46 -6.33
C SER A 221 19.95 7.24 -6.76
N PHE A 222 19.53 5.98 -6.93
CA PHE A 222 18.14 5.65 -7.28
C PHE A 222 17.13 6.18 -6.26
N LEU A 223 17.37 5.99 -4.96
CA LEU A 223 16.50 6.47 -3.89
C LEU A 223 16.38 8.00 -3.89
N ARG A 224 17.47 8.72 -4.14
CA ARG A 224 17.50 10.18 -4.27
C ARG A 224 16.72 10.64 -5.50
N ASP A 225 17.00 10.05 -6.67
CA ASP A 225 16.40 10.44 -7.96
C ASP A 225 14.88 10.18 -7.98
N THR A 226 14.41 9.15 -7.25
CA THR A 226 12.98 8.87 -7.04
C THR A 226 12.37 9.60 -5.84
N GLY A 227 13.15 10.45 -5.16
CA GLY A 227 12.69 11.26 -4.03
C GLY A 227 12.30 10.45 -2.80
N GLN A 228 12.83 9.24 -2.63
CA GLN A 228 12.62 8.39 -1.45
C GLN A 228 13.53 8.78 -0.29
N ILE A 229 14.67 9.38 -0.59
CA ILE A 229 15.57 10.00 0.38
C ILE A 229 15.85 11.45 0.01
N ARG A 230 16.31 12.22 0.99
CA ARG A 230 16.82 13.57 0.80
C ARG A 230 18.19 13.70 1.46
N TRP A 231 19.00 14.59 0.93
CA TRP A 231 20.23 15.02 1.57
C TRP A 231 19.93 16.16 2.55
N THR A 232 20.42 16.07 3.79
CA THR A 232 20.21 17.08 4.85
C THR A 232 21.33 18.09 4.95
N GLY A 233 22.40 17.90 4.20
CA GLY A 233 23.66 18.63 4.32
C GLY A 233 24.78 17.75 4.90
N THR A 234 24.42 16.75 5.70
CA THR A 234 25.36 15.80 6.31
C THR A 234 24.95 14.35 6.10
N HIS A 235 23.66 14.02 6.10
CA HIS A 235 23.15 12.65 6.02
C HIS A 235 22.07 12.49 4.94
N PHE A 236 21.90 11.28 4.49
CA PHE A 236 20.67 10.89 3.79
C PHE A 236 19.58 10.60 4.81
N GLN A 237 18.37 11.09 4.54
CA GLN A 237 17.20 10.85 5.37
C GLN A 237 16.08 10.25 4.53
N GLY A 238 15.51 9.14 4.99
CA GLY A 238 14.35 8.51 4.38
C GLY A 238 13.11 9.43 4.43
N ARG A 239 12.32 9.41 3.36
CA ARG A 239 10.98 9.98 3.35
C ARG A 239 9.99 8.83 3.51
N HIS A 240 9.16 8.88 4.55
CA HIS A 240 8.16 7.86 4.82
C HIS A 240 7.12 7.81 3.69
N LEU A 241 7.30 6.90 2.77
CA LEU A 241 6.35 6.60 1.70
C LEU A 241 6.31 5.08 1.54
N ALA A 242 5.22 4.47 1.95
CA ALA A 242 5.02 3.04 1.76
C ALA A 242 4.96 2.72 0.26
N VAL A 243 5.89 1.88 -0.21
CA VAL A 243 5.88 1.35 -1.57
C VAL A 243 5.27 -0.04 -1.53
N ASP A 244 4.03 -0.18 -1.98
CA ASP A 244 3.42 -1.49 -2.15
C ASP A 244 3.80 -2.07 -3.52
N THR A 245 4.58 -3.15 -3.51
CA THR A 245 4.95 -3.92 -4.72
C THR A 245 3.89 -4.95 -5.11
N GLY A 246 2.82 -5.10 -4.33
CA GLY A 246 1.77 -6.10 -4.57
C GLY A 246 1.02 -5.93 -5.90
N ARG A 247 1.00 -4.71 -6.47
CA ARG A 247 0.39 -4.44 -7.79
C ARG A 247 1.18 -4.97 -8.98
N HIS A 248 2.47 -5.24 -8.81
CA HIS A 248 3.33 -5.80 -9.84
C HIS A 248 3.77 -7.21 -9.43
N PRO A 249 2.94 -8.25 -9.69
CA PRO A 249 3.24 -9.60 -9.24
C PRO A 249 4.63 -10.10 -9.68
N ARG A 250 5.10 -9.69 -10.86
CA ARG A 250 6.45 -10.02 -11.34
C ARG A 250 7.54 -9.38 -10.48
N ILE A 251 7.42 -8.09 -10.16
CA ILE A 251 8.38 -7.37 -9.30
C ILE A 251 8.35 -7.97 -7.89
N GLY A 252 7.15 -8.20 -7.34
CA GLY A 252 7.01 -8.83 -6.03
C GLY A 252 7.61 -10.24 -5.96
N ARG A 253 7.47 -11.04 -7.03
CA ARG A 253 8.13 -12.37 -7.13
C ARG A 253 9.65 -12.25 -7.16
N ARG A 254 10.21 -11.37 -7.99
CA ARG A 254 11.66 -11.16 -8.08
C ARG A 254 12.27 -10.66 -6.78
N LEU A 255 11.63 -9.71 -6.09
CA LEU A 255 12.10 -9.25 -4.78
C LEU A 255 12.07 -10.38 -3.73
N LYS A 256 11.04 -11.21 -3.72
CA LYS A 256 11.00 -12.39 -2.85
C LYS A 256 12.11 -13.37 -3.20
N ALA A 257 12.29 -13.69 -4.47
CA ALA A 257 13.37 -14.57 -4.94
C ALA A 257 14.73 -14.04 -4.49
N HIS A 258 15.02 -12.76 -4.73
CA HIS A 258 16.25 -12.12 -4.28
C HIS A 258 16.52 -12.31 -2.78
N TRP A 259 15.51 -12.07 -1.91
CA TRP A 259 15.71 -12.23 -0.46
C TRP A 259 15.83 -13.69 -0.04
N TYR A 260 15.22 -14.63 -0.76
CA TYR A 260 15.42 -16.05 -0.53
C TYR A 260 16.79 -16.54 -0.99
N GLU A 261 17.28 -16.06 -2.13
CA GLU A 261 18.63 -16.33 -2.61
C GLU A 261 19.70 -15.76 -1.67
N GLU A 262 19.50 -14.54 -1.17
CA GLU A 262 20.38 -13.93 -0.18
C GLU A 262 20.36 -14.71 1.14
N GLY A 263 19.19 -15.16 1.58
CA GLY A 263 19.05 -16.04 2.74
C GLY A 263 19.80 -17.37 2.55
N ALA A 264 19.66 -18.00 1.39
CA ALA A 264 20.38 -19.23 1.05
C ALA A 264 21.90 -19.03 1.04
N ARG A 265 22.38 -17.93 0.41
CA ARG A 265 23.80 -17.56 0.39
C ARG A 265 24.36 -17.39 1.81
N ARG A 266 23.63 -16.72 2.69
CA ARG A 266 24.02 -16.53 4.10
C ARG A 266 24.02 -17.84 4.89
N ALA A 267 23.03 -18.70 4.69
CA ALA A 267 22.96 -20.01 5.34
C ALA A 267 24.16 -20.89 4.95
N VAL A 268 24.50 -20.97 3.65
CA VAL A 268 25.65 -21.71 3.15
C VAL A 268 26.96 -21.13 3.68
N GLY A 269 27.06 -19.80 3.76
CA GLY A 269 28.23 -19.09 4.26
C GLY A 269 28.40 -19.13 5.80
N GLY A 270 27.48 -19.77 6.54
CA GLY A 270 27.53 -19.85 8.01
C GLY A 270 27.32 -18.53 8.72
N ALA A 271 26.61 -17.57 8.09
CA ALA A 271 26.29 -16.30 8.73
C ALA A 271 25.38 -16.52 9.94
N PRO A 272 25.51 -15.70 11.00
CA PRO A 272 24.62 -15.79 12.15
C PRO A 272 23.17 -15.52 11.74
N GLY A 273 22.24 -16.36 12.20
CA GLY A 273 20.81 -16.24 11.85
C GLY A 273 20.05 -17.51 12.19
N GLN A 274 18.73 -17.46 12.03
CA GLN A 274 17.86 -18.62 12.14
C GLN A 274 17.48 -19.11 10.75
N PHE A 275 18.01 -20.26 10.36
CA PHE A 275 17.69 -20.92 9.09
C PHE A 275 17.08 -22.27 9.42
N SER A 276 15.80 -22.43 9.14
CA SER A 276 15.09 -23.68 9.42
C SER A 276 14.26 -24.12 8.23
N TYR A 277 14.15 -25.42 8.05
CA TYR A 277 13.23 -26.01 7.08
C TYR A 277 12.52 -27.22 7.70
N ASN A 278 11.36 -27.53 7.18
CA ASN A 278 10.62 -28.72 7.55
C ASN A 278 9.93 -29.29 6.29
N VAL A 279 10.13 -30.57 6.04
CA VAL A 279 9.42 -31.30 4.98
C VAL A 279 8.45 -32.26 5.64
N PHE A 280 7.17 -32.10 5.33
CA PHE A 280 6.10 -32.86 5.99
C PHE A 280 4.94 -33.15 5.05
N THR A 281 4.09 -34.08 5.50
CA THR A 281 2.78 -34.35 4.90
C THR A 281 1.69 -33.87 5.84
N CYS A 282 0.62 -33.31 5.28
CA CYS A 282 -0.54 -32.89 6.06
C CYS A 282 -1.83 -32.95 5.22
N SER A 283 -2.98 -32.83 5.86
CA SER A 283 -4.25 -32.66 5.17
C SER A 283 -4.36 -31.27 4.54
N ARG A 284 -5.24 -31.09 3.52
CA ARG A 284 -5.54 -29.78 2.94
C ARG A 284 -6.07 -28.79 3.98
N ALA A 285 -6.87 -29.26 4.93
CA ALA A 285 -7.41 -28.43 6.01
C ALA A 285 -6.30 -27.95 6.95
N ASP A 286 -5.33 -28.82 7.30
CA ASP A 286 -4.23 -28.44 8.17
C ASP A 286 -3.22 -27.54 7.44
N LEU A 287 -3.01 -27.71 6.13
CA LEU A 287 -2.21 -26.78 5.34
C LEU A 287 -2.76 -25.35 5.41
N GLU A 288 -4.10 -25.20 5.34
CA GLU A 288 -4.73 -23.89 5.49
C GLU A 288 -4.56 -23.32 6.93
N ARG A 289 -4.64 -24.18 7.95
CA ARG A 289 -4.33 -23.76 9.34
C ARG A 289 -2.90 -23.25 9.46
N ILE A 290 -1.92 -23.94 8.86
CA ILE A 290 -0.51 -23.51 8.84
C ILE A 290 -0.38 -22.15 8.13
N ARG A 291 -1.09 -21.91 7.02
CA ARG A 291 -1.12 -20.58 6.36
C ARG A 291 -1.63 -19.48 7.29
N GLN A 292 -2.67 -19.76 8.07
CA GLN A 292 -3.20 -18.81 9.06
C GLN A 292 -2.18 -18.50 10.17
N GLU A 293 -1.41 -19.50 10.63
CA GLU A 293 -0.32 -19.27 11.60
C GLU A 293 0.79 -18.39 11.02
N HIS A 294 1.16 -18.56 9.74
CA HIS A 294 2.10 -17.64 9.06
C HIS A 294 1.59 -16.20 9.06
N LEU A 295 0.30 -15.99 8.78
CA LEU A 295 -0.28 -14.64 8.82
C LEU A 295 -0.27 -14.05 10.23
N ARG A 296 -0.50 -14.86 11.26
CA ARG A 296 -0.39 -14.44 12.67
C ARG A 296 1.05 -14.06 13.02
N TYR A 297 2.01 -14.90 12.65
CA TYR A 297 3.42 -14.63 12.85
C TYR A 297 3.85 -13.27 12.25
N PHE A 298 3.51 -13.00 11.00
CA PHE A 298 3.84 -11.71 10.37
C PHE A 298 3.14 -10.51 11.00
N ARG A 299 1.93 -10.67 11.54
CA ARG A 299 1.27 -9.61 12.33
C ARG A 299 2.01 -9.35 13.63
N SER A 300 2.36 -10.40 14.35
CA SER A 300 3.13 -10.31 15.59
C SER A 300 4.50 -9.66 15.37
N LEU A 301 5.22 -10.10 14.34
CA LEU A 301 6.49 -9.51 13.93
C LEU A 301 6.36 -7.99 13.67
N ARG A 302 5.34 -7.57 12.93
CA ARG A 302 5.11 -6.15 12.64
C ARG A 302 4.79 -5.35 13.91
N ALA A 303 4.05 -5.92 14.84
CA ALA A 303 3.77 -5.27 16.14
C ALA A 303 5.05 -5.06 16.93
N ILE A 304 5.89 -6.10 17.04
CA ILE A 304 7.19 -6.02 17.73
C ILE A 304 8.08 -4.95 17.08
N VAL A 305 8.19 -4.95 15.75
CA VAL A 305 9.01 -3.98 15.02
C VAL A 305 8.48 -2.56 15.20
N ALA A 306 7.15 -2.38 15.24
CA ALA A 306 6.54 -1.06 15.42
C ALA A 306 6.78 -0.46 16.83
N GLU A 307 6.99 -1.30 17.82
CA GLU A 307 7.29 -0.90 19.21
C GLU A 307 8.79 -0.86 19.51
N SER A 308 9.62 -1.33 18.56
CA SER A 308 11.06 -1.42 18.76
C SER A 308 11.74 -0.05 18.74
N SER A 309 12.57 0.19 19.72
CA SER A 309 13.44 1.39 19.83
C SER A 309 14.56 1.09 20.83
N PRO A 310 15.82 1.52 20.57
CA PRO A 310 16.27 2.21 19.35
C PRO A 310 16.46 1.24 18.15
N ASP A 311 16.55 1.82 16.93
CA ASP A 311 16.85 1.06 15.71
C ASP A 311 18.35 0.70 15.64
N GLU A 312 18.70 -0.55 15.92
CA GLU A 312 20.11 -1.00 16.02
C GLU A 312 20.51 -1.97 14.90
N VAL A 313 19.56 -2.68 14.31
CA VAL A 313 19.85 -3.73 13.32
C VAL A 313 18.90 -3.66 12.12
N VAL A 314 19.42 -4.01 10.94
CA VAL A 314 18.59 -4.27 9.76
C VAL A 314 18.44 -5.78 9.63
N ALA A 315 17.23 -6.28 9.70
CA ALA A 315 16.92 -7.70 9.60
C ALA A 315 15.93 -8.00 8.46
N VAL A 316 16.05 -9.22 7.92
CA VAL A 316 15.10 -9.78 6.95
C VAL A 316 14.48 -11.02 7.57
N ALA A 317 13.14 -11.07 7.62
CA ALA A 317 12.39 -12.26 8.00
C ALA A 317 11.58 -12.73 6.77
N GLY A 318 11.84 -13.94 6.32
CA GLY A 318 11.12 -14.61 5.26
C GLY A 318 10.62 -15.98 5.68
N VAL A 319 9.41 -16.33 5.30
CA VAL A 319 8.85 -17.66 5.53
C VAL A 319 8.31 -18.19 4.20
N GLN A 320 8.64 -19.45 3.90
CA GLN A 320 8.20 -20.15 2.69
C GLN A 320 7.29 -21.31 3.08
N LEU A 321 6.12 -21.39 2.44
CA LEU A 321 5.22 -22.53 2.53
C LEU A 321 4.68 -22.83 1.13
N TYR A 322 5.05 -23.94 0.58
CA TYR A 322 4.61 -24.39 -0.75
C TYR A 322 4.50 -25.91 -0.83
N GLU A 323 3.69 -26.39 -1.74
CA GLU A 323 3.54 -27.81 -2.03
C GLU A 323 4.63 -28.24 -3.02
N LEU A 324 5.28 -29.38 -2.74
CA LEU A 324 6.23 -30.02 -3.66
C LEU A 324 5.46 -30.75 -4.77
N ALA A 325 4.75 -29.99 -5.59
CA ALA A 325 4.04 -30.52 -6.76
C ALA A 325 4.68 -29.94 -8.04
N PRO A 326 4.57 -30.63 -9.17
CA PRO A 326 4.98 -30.04 -10.45
C PRO A 326 4.30 -28.68 -10.65
N PHE A 327 5.05 -27.68 -11.09
CA PHE A 327 4.50 -26.39 -11.50
C PHE A 327 5.04 -26.02 -12.88
N GLU A 328 4.22 -25.37 -13.67
CA GLU A 328 4.63 -24.83 -14.96
C GLU A 328 5.30 -23.46 -14.73
N GLU A 329 6.51 -23.28 -15.28
CA GLU A 329 7.16 -21.99 -15.32
C GLU A 329 6.42 -21.09 -16.32
N GLY A 330 5.78 -20.03 -15.86
CA GLY A 330 5.01 -19.07 -16.67
C GLY A 330 5.76 -17.75 -16.94
#